data_03d30e2e30aa4f741aaaa64f30a0368b
#
_entry.id   03d30e2e30aa4f741aaaa64f30a0368b
#
_cell.length_a   1.000
_cell.length_b   1.000
_cell.length_c   1.000
_cell.angle_alpha   90.00
_cell.angle_beta   90.00
_cell.angle_gamma   90.00
#
_symmetry.space_group_name_H-M   'P 1'
#
loop_
_entity.id
_entity.type
_entity.pdbx_description
1 polymer ?
#
loop_
_entity_poly.entity_id
_entity_poly.type
_entity_poly.pdbx_seq_one_letter_code
_entity_poly.pdbx_strand_id
1 'polypeptide(L)'
;MSVSRPARGADPGLSARPMSTFPLGPRRVRRSGYGAMQLAGPWAVNAPPDRVSAVGVLRAAVAAGIDHIDTAQYYGPDVVNDLIREALYPYPRELAIVSKVGVFRDVGQDARQLRQGIEDNLRSLQVDQLAAVNLRLPSPGRVDARFDDQLAAMVRARDEGLIAGVGLSNVSLEQLRHAADGTEIACVQNLFHLADRDSAPVLQECLRRGIAFVPFCPLGLPRGLANPVLTSPVVVRTAIRLGVTPPQVALQWLLQLAPNVLLIPGTGSTDHLLENLAAEHVTLDDQALRELAGVGA
;
A
#
# COMPACT_ATOMS: atom_id res chain seq x y z
N MET A 1 -48.08 -1.92 36.78
CA MET A 1 -47.23 -3.12 36.61
C MET A 1 -46.35 -2.88 35.37
N SER A 2 -45.10 -2.47 35.62
CA SER A 2 -44.13 -2.17 34.54
C SER A 2 -43.30 -3.42 34.31
N VAL A 3 -43.34 -3.97 33.08
CA VAL A 3 -42.58 -5.14 32.69
C VAL A 3 -41.25 -4.66 32.07
N SER A 4 -40.17 -4.80 32.84
CA SER A 4 -38.81 -4.54 32.38
C SER A 4 -38.36 -5.60 31.36
N ARG A 5 -37.97 -5.18 30.17
CA ARG A 5 -37.31 -6.01 29.13
C ARG A 5 -35.87 -6.30 29.55
N PRO A 6 -35.38 -7.54 29.49
CA PRO A 6 -33.98 -7.82 29.75
C PRO A 6 -33.11 -7.31 28.58
N ALA A 7 -31.95 -6.70 28.92
CA ALA A 7 -30.90 -6.31 27.99
C ALA A 7 -30.36 -7.56 27.27
N ARG A 8 -30.29 -7.52 25.94
CA ARG A 8 -29.61 -8.56 25.16
C ARG A 8 -28.11 -8.48 25.45
N GLY A 9 -27.60 -9.54 26.03
CA GLY A 9 -26.18 -9.73 26.27
C GLY A 9 -25.43 -9.71 24.93
N ALA A 10 -24.27 -9.06 24.92
CA ALA A 10 -23.30 -9.11 23.83
C ALA A 10 -22.86 -10.57 23.65
N ASP A 11 -22.94 -11.06 22.41
CA ASP A 11 -22.50 -12.39 22.02
C ASP A 11 -20.95 -12.44 22.07
N PRO A 12 -20.31 -13.29 22.89
CA PRO A 12 -18.86 -13.37 23.04
C PRO A 12 -18.19 -14.30 22.01
N GLY A 13 -18.76 -14.44 20.81
CA GLY A 13 -18.42 -15.49 19.85
C GLY A 13 -17.68 -15.06 18.57
N LEU A 14 -17.24 -13.80 18.42
CA LEU A 14 -16.33 -13.42 17.35
C LEU A 14 -14.87 -13.71 17.78
N SER A 15 -14.47 -14.97 17.66
CA SER A 15 -13.05 -15.34 17.61
C SER A 15 -12.42 -14.56 16.46
N ALA A 16 -11.67 -13.52 16.78
CA ALA A 16 -10.91 -12.73 15.81
C ALA A 16 -10.02 -13.70 15.02
N ARG A 17 -10.33 -13.92 13.75
CA ARG A 17 -9.39 -14.62 12.83
C ARG A 17 -8.05 -13.90 12.95
N PRO A 18 -6.93 -14.62 13.19
CA PRO A 18 -5.64 -13.97 13.26
C PRO A 18 -5.42 -13.23 11.93
N MET A 19 -5.13 -11.93 12.03
CA MET A 19 -4.85 -11.10 10.86
C MET A 19 -3.72 -11.73 10.06
N SER A 20 -3.96 -12.00 8.79
CA SER A 20 -2.99 -12.67 7.94
C SER A 20 -1.77 -11.76 7.71
N THR A 21 -0.57 -12.35 7.75
CA THR A 21 0.69 -11.64 7.55
C THR A 21 1.44 -12.17 6.34
N PHE A 22 2.31 -11.34 5.74
CA PHE A 22 3.18 -11.76 4.65
C PHE A 22 4.59 -11.15 4.79
N PRO A 23 5.65 -11.78 4.27
CA PRO A 23 6.99 -11.20 4.25
C PRO A 23 7.06 -9.91 3.44
N LEU A 24 7.80 -8.93 3.96
CA LEU A 24 8.18 -7.68 3.31
C LEU A 24 9.69 -7.50 3.53
N GLY A 25 10.49 -8.07 2.65
CA GLY A 25 11.92 -8.26 2.88
C GLY A 25 12.17 -9.09 4.15
N PRO A 26 13.07 -8.66 5.04
CA PRO A 26 13.39 -9.39 6.26
C PRO A 26 12.30 -9.29 7.35
N ARG A 27 11.29 -8.47 7.16
CA ARG A 27 10.19 -8.28 8.11
C ARG A 27 8.96 -9.08 7.69
N ARG A 28 8.10 -9.37 8.66
CA ARG A 28 6.78 -9.93 8.43
C ARG A 28 5.74 -8.91 8.87
N VAL A 29 4.85 -8.52 7.98
CA VAL A 29 3.85 -7.47 8.22
C VAL A 29 2.43 -7.98 8.00
N ARG A 30 1.44 -7.31 8.58
CA ARG A 30 0.03 -7.53 8.31
C ARG A 30 -0.27 -7.23 6.84
N ARG A 31 -1.31 -7.82 6.28
CA ARG A 31 -1.65 -7.62 4.87
C ARG A 31 -2.35 -6.29 4.60
N SER A 32 -2.86 -5.63 5.61
CA SER A 32 -3.39 -4.26 5.54
C SER A 32 -2.46 -3.29 6.23
N GLY A 33 -1.90 -2.38 5.45
CA GLY A 33 -1.07 -1.28 5.87
C GLY A 33 -1.71 0.07 5.58
N TYR A 34 -0.92 1.13 5.62
CA TYR A 34 -1.38 2.50 5.39
C TYR A 34 -0.54 3.21 4.32
N GLY A 35 -1.20 3.76 3.29
CA GLY A 35 -0.60 4.60 2.26
C GLY A 35 -0.70 6.07 2.64
N ALA A 36 0.43 6.75 2.82
CA ALA A 36 0.45 8.12 3.32
C ALA A 36 0.29 9.19 2.22
N MET A 37 0.21 8.83 0.95
CA MET A 37 0.15 9.77 -0.19
C MET A 37 -0.97 10.81 -0.06
N GLN A 38 -2.15 10.40 0.43
CA GLN A 38 -3.31 11.30 0.58
C GLN A 38 -3.07 12.43 1.59
N LEU A 39 -2.08 12.31 2.47
CA LEU A 39 -1.73 13.36 3.43
C LEU A 39 -1.01 14.55 2.78
N ALA A 40 -0.51 14.41 1.55
CA ALA A 40 0.07 15.51 0.77
C ALA A 40 -0.97 16.31 -0.04
N GLY A 41 -2.27 16.15 0.26
CA GLY A 41 -3.34 16.79 -0.50
C GLY A 41 -3.48 16.28 -1.93
N PRO A 42 -4.24 16.96 -2.78
CA PRO A 42 -4.43 16.57 -4.17
C PRO A 42 -3.08 16.44 -4.90
N TRP A 43 -2.93 15.34 -5.65
CA TRP A 43 -1.74 15.02 -6.47
C TRP A 43 -0.43 14.84 -5.69
N ALA A 44 -0.51 14.71 -4.36
CA ALA A 44 0.65 14.52 -3.48
C ALA A 44 1.74 15.62 -3.59
N VAL A 45 1.35 16.87 -3.88
CA VAL A 45 2.29 17.99 -4.11
C VAL A 45 2.19 19.13 -3.10
N ASN A 46 1.25 19.07 -2.16
CA ASN A 46 0.97 20.12 -1.20
C ASN A 46 1.06 19.63 0.26
N ALA A 47 0.90 20.56 1.20
CA ALA A 47 0.62 20.25 2.60
C ALA A 47 -0.85 19.80 2.76
N PRO A 48 -1.18 18.99 3.79
CA PRO A 48 -2.56 18.68 4.10
C PRO A 48 -3.34 19.97 4.46
N PRO A 49 -4.62 20.04 4.13
CA PRO A 49 -5.46 21.17 4.54
C PRO A 49 -5.62 21.24 6.06
N ASP A 50 -5.53 20.11 6.75
CA ASP A 50 -5.58 19.97 8.20
C ASP A 50 -4.44 19.06 8.70
N ARG A 51 -3.41 19.69 9.26
CA ARG A 51 -2.23 18.98 9.80
C ARG A 51 -2.58 18.15 11.04
N VAL A 52 -3.49 18.65 11.89
CA VAL A 52 -3.90 17.96 13.13
C VAL A 52 -4.60 16.66 12.79
N SER A 53 -5.54 16.70 11.86
CA SER A 53 -6.21 15.49 11.36
C SER A 53 -5.23 14.54 10.68
N ALA A 54 -4.26 15.02 9.90
CA ALA A 54 -3.24 14.18 9.26
C ALA A 54 -2.35 13.46 10.28
N VAL A 55 -1.93 14.13 11.35
CA VAL A 55 -1.20 13.50 12.47
C VAL A 55 -2.10 12.53 13.23
N GLY A 56 -3.37 12.90 13.43
CA GLY A 56 -4.37 12.07 14.11
C GLY A 56 -4.60 10.73 13.42
N VAL A 57 -4.77 10.72 12.09
CA VAL A 57 -4.99 9.47 11.34
C VAL A 57 -3.77 8.55 11.35
N LEU A 58 -2.55 9.08 11.33
CA LEU A 58 -1.32 8.28 11.45
C LEU A 58 -1.24 7.58 12.82
N ARG A 59 -1.54 8.30 13.90
CA ARG A 59 -1.62 7.74 15.26
C ARG A 59 -2.70 6.67 15.38
N ALA A 60 -3.89 6.96 14.82
CA ALA A 60 -5.00 6.01 14.79
C ALA A 60 -4.63 4.73 14.01
N ALA A 61 -3.89 4.85 12.90
CA ALA A 61 -3.44 3.73 12.10
C ALA A 61 -2.58 2.76 12.91
N VAL A 62 -1.56 3.27 13.61
CA VAL A 62 -0.70 2.44 14.44
C VAL A 62 -1.46 1.90 15.66
N ALA A 63 -2.32 2.69 16.29
CA ALA A 63 -3.18 2.23 17.40
C ALA A 63 -4.15 1.12 16.99
N ALA A 64 -4.63 1.14 15.73
CA ALA A 64 -5.46 0.06 15.15
C ALA A 64 -4.65 -1.17 14.74
N GLY A 65 -3.32 -1.14 14.92
CA GLY A 65 -2.42 -2.26 14.70
C GLY A 65 -1.83 -2.34 13.30
N ILE A 66 -1.87 -1.28 12.50
CA ILE A 66 -1.06 -1.19 11.27
C ILE A 66 0.42 -1.22 11.68
N ASP A 67 1.16 -2.09 11.02
CA ASP A 67 2.58 -2.34 11.24
C ASP A 67 3.46 -2.03 10.02
N HIS A 68 2.87 -1.52 8.92
CA HIS A 68 3.64 -0.97 7.82
C HIS A 68 2.97 0.27 7.21
N ILE A 69 3.79 1.27 6.91
CA ILE A 69 3.38 2.54 6.29
C ILE A 69 4.18 2.73 5.00
N ASP A 70 3.47 3.06 3.92
CA ASP A 70 4.06 3.40 2.63
C ASP A 70 4.05 4.92 2.43
N THR A 71 5.22 5.49 2.17
CA THR A 71 5.44 6.91 1.91
C THR A 71 6.29 7.15 0.67
N ALA A 72 6.66 8.38 0.41
CA ALA A 72 7.71 8.80 -0.52
C ALA A 72 8.21 10.19 -0.13
N GLN A 73 9.51 10.41 -0.26
CA GLN A 73 10.14 11.69 0.04
C GLN A 73 9.54 12.84 -0.79
N TYR A 74 9.14 12.56 -2.03
CA TYR A 74 8.53 13.56 -2.91
C TYR A 74 7.03 13.81 -2.65
N TYR A 75 6.41 13.23 -1.63
CA TYR A 75 5.04 13.56 -1.24
C TYR A 75 5.00 14.90 -0.50
N GLY A 76 4.64 15.97 -1.23
CA GLY A 76 4.57 17.36 -0.79
C GLY A 76 5.92 17.97 -0.39
N PRO A 77 7.02 17.87 -1.15
CA PRO A 77 8.32 17.29 -0.78
C PRO A 77 8.59 17.35 0.73
N ASP A 78 8.93 16.22 1.30
CA ASP A 78 9.17 15.96 2.74
C ASP A 78 7.95 16.15 3.68
N VAL A 79 6.89 16.82 3.24
CA VAL A 79 5.72 17.13 4.09
C VAL A 79 5.15 15.85 4.74
N VAL A 80 4.99 14.77 3.98
CA VAL A 80 4.42 13.52 4.51
C VAL A 80 5.39 12.80 5.44
N ASN A 81 6.68 12.80 5.12
CA ASN A 81 7.70 12.23 6.01
C ASN A 81 7.77 13.01 7.34
N ASP A 82 7.67 14.34 7.30
CA ASP A 82 7.59 15.17 8.52
C ASP A 82 6.33 14.87 9.35
N LEU A 83 5.18 14.66 8.71
CA LEU A 83 3.95 14.25 9.39
C LEU A 83 4.08 12.88 10.06
N ILE A 84 4.68 11.91 9.36
CA ILE A 84 4.94 10.56 9.91
C ILE A 84 5.86 10.68 11.12
N ARG A 85 6.94 11.45 11.03
CA ARG A 85 7.86 11.69 12.14
C ARG A 85 7.17 12.38 13.32
N GLU A 86 6.43 13.45 13.09
CA GLU A 86 5.67 14.17 14.15
C GLU A 86 4.65 13.28 14.84
N ALA A 87 3.99 12.43 14.07
CA ALA A 87 2.95 11.57 14.61
C ALA A 87 3.50 10.40 15.44
N LEU A 88 4.62 9.79 15.00
CA LEU A 88 4.99 8.45 15.39
C LEU A 88 6.41 8.32 15.98
N TYR A 89 7.25 9.38 15.93
CA TYR A 89 8.58 9.31 16.53
C TYR A 89 8.51 9.50 18.07
N PRO A 90 9.18 8.65 18.86
CA PRO A 90 9.96 7.47 18.46
C PRO A 90 9.08 6.33 17.93
N TYR A 91 9.49 5.73 16.82
CA TYR A 91 8.71 4.72 16.13
C TYR A 91 8.57 3.43 16.94
N PRO A 92 7.38 2.76 16.90
CA PRO A 92 7.27 1.38 17.36
C PRO A 92 8.26 0.48 16.63
N ARG A 93 8.90 -0.44 17.36
CA ARG A 93 9.94 -1.33 16.83
C ARG A 93 9.44 -2.17 15.65
N GLU A 94 8.17 -2.57 15.70
CA GLU A 94 7.52 -3.42 14.71
C GLU A 94 7.13 -2.66 13.45
N LEU A 95 7.08 -1.32 13.49
CA LEU A 95 6.62 -0.51 12.37
C LEU A 95 7.64 -0.56 11.22
N ALA A 96 7.20 -1.05 10.08
CA ALA A 96 7.96 -1.03 8.83
C ALA A 96 7.61 0.23 8.02
N ILE A 97 8.59 1.10 7.81
CA ILE A 97 8.41 2.26 6.92
C ILE A 97 9.01 1.90 5.55
N VAL A 98 8.15 1.97 4.53
CA VAL A 98 8.51 1.74 3.12
C VAL A 98 8.44 3.07 2.39
N SER A 99 9.45 3.37 1.57
CA SER A 99 9.48 4.59 0.77
C SER A 99 9.74 4.30 -0.71
N LYS A 100 9.88 5.36 -1.51
CA LYS A 100 10.12 5.29 -2.95
C LYS A 100 11.16 6.31 -3.38
N VAL A 101 11.97 5.93 -4.36
CA VAL A 101 12.89 6.78 -5.11
C VAL A 101 12.81 6.42 -6.60
N GLY A 102 13.40 7.20 -7.48
CA GLY A 102 13.50 6.85 -8.92
C GLY A 102 12.73 7.78 -9.85
N VAL A 103 11.65 8.42 -9.38
CA VAL A 103 10.87 9.38 -10.17
C VAL A 103 10.62 10.64 -9.34
N PHE A 104 10.84 11.78 -9.94
CA PHE A 104 10.40 13.06 -9.43
C PHE A 104 9.74 13.83 -10.58
N ARG A 105 8.46 14.18 -10.44
CA ARG A 105 7.66 14.86 -11.48
C ARG A 105 7.75 14.15 -12.84
N ASP A 106 7.58 12.84 -12.86
CA ASP A 106 7.64 11.96 -14.04
C ASP A 106 9.02 11.89 -14.74
N VAL A 107 10.05 12.44 -14.11
CA VAL A 107 11.44 12.33 -14.60
C VAL A 107 12.15 11.22 -13.83
N GLY A 108 12.66 10.23 -14.55
CA GLY A 108 13.47 9.16 -13.96
C GLY A 108 14.80 9.69 -13.43
N GLN A 109 15.22 9.19 -12.26
CA GLN A 109 16.45 9.56 -11.58
C GLN A 109 17.61 8.64 -11.96
N ASP A 110 18.84 9.17 -11.94
CA ASP A 110 20.08 8.40 -12.07
C ASP A 110 20.50 7.77 -10.71
N ALA A 111 21.54 6.95 -10.72
CA ALA A 111 22.03 6.23 -9.53
C ALA A 111 22.43 7.18 -8.38
N ARG A 112 23.01 8.35 -8.69
CA ARG A 112 23.39 9.35 -7.67
C ARG A 112 22.15 10.00 -7.04
N GLN A 113 21.17 10.35 -7.86
CA GLN A 113 19.92 10.93 -7.40
C GLN A 113 19.10 9.93 -6.55
N LEU A 114 19.12 8.63 -6.91
CA LEU A 114 18.53 7.57 -6.09
C LEU A 114 19.15 7.52 -4.72
N ARG A 115 20.47 7.53 -4.62
CA ARG A 115 21.21 7.54 -3.35
C ARG A 115 20.80 8.75 -2.52
N GLN A 116 20.80 9.95 -3.10
CA GLN A 116 20.41 11.17 -2.42
C GLN A 116 18.96 11.08 -1.90
N GLY A 117 18.02 10.55 -2.72
CA GLY A 117 16.63 10.37 -2.32
C GLY A 117 16.46 9.39 -1.14
N ILE A 118 17.28 8.34 -1.06
CA ILE A 118 17.29 7.43 0.10
C ILE A 118 17.77 8.17 1.35
N GLU A 119 18.88 8.91 1.26
CA GLU A 119 19.44 9.69 2.37
C GLU A 119 18.48 10.80 2.84
N ASP A 120 17.75 11.43 1.92
CA ASP A 120 16.73 12.44 2.25
C ASP A 120 15.56 11.81 3.02
N ASN A 121 15.11 10.61 2.62
CA ASN A 121 14.10 9.87 3.38
C ASN A 121 14.58 9.53 4.80
N LEU A 122 15.80 9.00 4.95
CA LEU A 122 16.37 8.66 6.26
C LEU A 122 16.44 9.88 7.17
N ARG A 123 16.87 11.03 6.62
CA ARG A 123 16.99 12.29 7.36
C ARG A 123 15.63 12.85 7.77
N SER A 124 14.67 12.94 6.85
CA SER A 124 13.35 13.51 7.13
C SER A 124 12.54 12.65 8.10
N LEU A 125 12.67 11.33 8.02
CA LEU A 125 12.03 10.39 8.93
C LEU A 125 12.81 10.17 10.24
N GLN A 126 14.08 10.61 10.33
CA GLN A 126 14.97 10.35 11.47
C GLN A 126 15.10 8.85 11.80
N VAL A 127 15.38 8.05 10.79
CA VAL A 127 15.66 6.61 10.90
C VAL A 127 17.01 6.28 10.27
N ASP A 128 17.71 5.28 10.83
CA ASP A 128 19.00 4.81 10.29
C ASP A 128 18.80 3.86 9.09
N GLN A 129 17.66 3.19 9.02
CA GLN A 129 17.33 2.21 7.97
C GLN A 129 15.84 2.21 7.67
N LEU A 130 15.47 2.15 6.38
CA LEU A 130 14.10 1.90 5.92
C LEU A 130 13.86 0.40 5.74
N ALA A 131 12.62 -0.06 6.01
CA ALA A 131 12.26 -1.47 5.85
C ALA A 131 12.35 -1.94 4.39
N ALA A 132 11.96 -1.11 3.45
CA ALA A 132 12.19 -1.28 2.02
C ALA A 132 12.13 0.07 1.31
N VAL A 133 12.78 0.17 0.16
CA VAL A 133 12.62 1.31 -0.75
C VAL A 133 12.33 0.81 -2.15
N ASN A 134 11.26 1.31 -2.74
CA ASN A 134 10.88 0.99 -4.10
C ASN A 134 11.65 1.85 -5.11
N LEU A 135 12.36 1.21 -6.03
CA LEU A 135 12.78 1.85 -7.27
C LEU A 135 11.53 2.05 -8.14
N ARG A 136 11.03 3.29 -8.18
CA ARG A 136 9.87 3.62 -9.00
C ARG A 136 10.29 4.11 -10.38
N LEU A 137 9.81 3.43 -11.40
CA LEU A 137 10.02 3.83 -12.79
C LEU A 137 8.89 4.78 -13.26
N PRO A 138 9.16 5.66 -14.25
CA PRO A 138 8.12 6.50 -14.87
C PRO A 138 6.99 5.67 -15.48
N SER A 139 7.35 4.58 -16.14
CA SER A 139 6.42 3.61 -16.74
C SER A 139 7.07 2.23 -16.81
N PRO A 140 6.26 1.15 -16.87
CA PRO A 140 6.77 -0.17 -17.20
C PRO A 140 7.48 -0.13 -18.57
N GLY A 141 8.62 -0.81 -18.67
CA GLY A 141 9.45 -0.75 -19.86
C GLY A 141 10.23 -2.04 -20.13
N ARG A 142 11.26 -1.94 -20.94
CA ARG A 142 12.24 -3.01 -21.17
C ARG A 142 13.39 -2.91 -20.19
N VAL A 143 14.14 -3.97 -20.07
CA VAL A 143 15.45 -3.95 -19.39
C VAL A 143 16.43 -3.22 -20.28
N ASP A 144 17.12 -2.25 -19.72
CA ASP A 144 18.18 -1.48 -20.36
C ASP A 144 19.30 -1.14 -19.36
N ALA A 145 20.41 -0.59 -19.85
CA ALA A 145 21.56 -0.25 -19.02
C ALA A 145 21.21 0.73 -17.90
N ARG A 146 20.25 1.63 -18.13
CA ARG A 146 19.78 2.56 -17.08
C ARG A 146 19.07 1.83 -15.96
N PHE A 147 18.20 0.88 -16.28
CA PHE A 147 17.53 0.04 -15.28
C PHE A 147 18.56 -0.75 -14.47
N ASP A 148 19.58 -1.32 -15.12
CA ASP A 148 20.65 -2.07 -14.45
C ASP A 148 21.45 -1.18 -13.49
N ASP A 149 21.83 0.03 -13.93
CA ASP A 149 22.54 1.01 -13.10
C ASP A 149 21.70 1.44 -11.88
N GLN A 150 20.39 1.66 -12.08
CA GLN A 150 19.46 2.01 -11.02
C GLN A 150 19.30 0.86 -10.03
N LEU A 151 19.09 -0.36 -10.51
CA LEU A 151 18.97 -1.57 -9.67
C LEU A 151 20.26 -1.80 -8.85
N ALA A 152 21.43 -1.66 -9.49
CA ALA A 152 22.71 -1.76 -8.81
C ALA A 152 22.87 -0.70 -7.70
N ALA A 153 22.37 0.51 -7.89
CA ALA A 153 22.39 1.56 -6.85
C ALA A 153 21.50 1.16 -5.65
N MET A 154 20.32 0.56 -5.88
CA MET A 154 19.44 0.09 -4.82
C MET A 154 20.07 -1.07 -4.05
N VAL A 155 20.72 -2.01 -4.76
CA VAL A 155 21.45 -3.13 -4.14
C VAL A 155 22.59 -2.60 -3.26
N ARG A 156 23.39 -1.66 -3.74
CA ARG A 156 24.43 -1.01 -2.92
C ARG A 156 23.86 -0.36 -1.66
N ALA A 157 22.75 0.36 -1.77
CA ALA A 157 22.11 0.99 -0.61
C ALA A 157 21.65 -0.04 0.43
N ARG A 158 21.19 -1.21 0.00
CA ARG A 158 20.87 -2.34 0.89
C ARG A 158 22.13 -2.90 1.55
N ASP A 159 23.16 -3.17 0.78
CA ASP A 159 24.41 -3.77 1.27
C ASP A 159 25.15 -2.84 2.25
N GLU A 160 24.97 -1.53 2.12
CA GLU A 160 25.44 -0.51 3.06
C GLU A 160 24.51 -0.34 4.29
N GLY A 161 23.37 -1.02 4.33
CA GLY A 161 22.46 -0.99 5.47
C GLY A 161 21.51 0.21 5.53
N LEU A 162 21.42 1.03 4.48
CA LEU A 162 20.49 2.17 4.43
C LEU A 162 19.03 1.73 4.24
N ILE A 163 18.83 0.62 3.55
CA ILE A 163 17.54 -0.02 3.33
C ILE A 163 17.66 -1.51 3.65
N ALA A 164 16.63 -2.11 4.25
CA ALA A 164 16.64 -3.53 4.54
C ALA A 164 16.20 -4.39 3.35
N GLY A 165 15.39 -3.82 2.44
CA GLY A 165 14.89 -4.50 1.26
C GLY A 165 14.83 -3.61 0.02
N VAL A 166 15.14 -4.19 -1.14
CA VAL A 166 14.93 -3.56 -2.45
C VAL A 166 13.53 -3.85 -2.93
N GLY A 167 12.74 -2.83 -3.18
CA GLY A 167 11.44 -2.92 -3.86
C GLY A 167 11.49 -2.37 -5.27
N LEU A 168 10.49 -2.73 -6.07
CA LEU A 168 10.28 -2.20 -7.42
C LEU A 168 8.91 -1.56 -7.52
N SER A 169 8.74 -0.53 -8.35
CA SER A 169 7.44 0.07 -8.59
C SER A 169 7.28 0.51 -10.04
N ASN A 170 6.09 0.26 -10.58
CA ASN A 170 5.74 0.58 -11.97
C ASN A 170 6.63 -0.14 -12.98
N VAL A 171 6.85 -1.44 -12.74
CA VAL A 171 7.73 -2.32 -13.55
C VAL A 171 6.94 -3.27 -14.43
N SER A 172 7.54 -3.68 -15.55
CA SER A 172 7.06 -4.76 -16.39
C SER A 172 7.41 -6.14 -15.81
N LEU A 173 6.78 -7.19 -16.36
CA LEU A 173 7.13 -8.57 -16.02
C LEU A 173 8.59 -8.91 -16.38
N GLU A 174 9.09 -8.36 -17.51
CA GLU A 174 10.48 -8.54 -17.94
C GLU A 174 11.45 -7.93 -16.93
N GLN A 175 11.22 -6.66 -16.51
CA GLN A 175 12.03 -5.97 -15.51
C GLN A 175 11.99 -6.67 -14.15
N LEU A 176 10.81 -7.16 -13.71
CA LEU A 176 10.72 -7.93 -12.47
C LEU A 176 11.56 -9.21 -12.53
N ARG A 177 11.43 -10.00 -13.60
CA ARG A 177 12.18 -11.25 -13.74
C ARG A 177 13.68 -11.00 -13.74
N HIS A 178 14.14 -10.06 -14.54
CA HIS A 178 15.54 -9.69 -14.61
C HIS A 178 16.11 -9.27 -13.25
N ALA A 179 15.41 -8.38 -12.53
CA ALA A 179 15.83 -7.94 -11.21
C ALA A 179 15.86 -9.11 -10.20
N ALA A 180 14.79 -9.91 -10.17
CA ALA A 180 14.65 -11.01 -9.21
C ALA A 180 15.55 -12.24 -9.51
N ASP A 181 16.11 -12.33 -10.70
CA ASP A 181 17.14 -13.30 -11.04
C ASP A 181 18.53 -12.84 -10.55
N GLY A 182 18.75 -11.54 -10.41
CA GLY A 182 20.01 -10.93 -9.97
C GLY A 182 20.09 -10.57 -8.49
N THR A 183 18.96 -10.33 -7.82
CA THR A 183 18.92 -9.96 -6.40
C THR A 183 17.60 -10.29 -5.74
N GLU A 184 17.57 -10.33 -4.39
CA GLU A 184 16.33 -10.46 -3.64
C GLU A 184 15.48 -9.19 -3.75
N ILE A 185 14.20 -9.34 -4.11
CA ILE A 185 13.20 -8.28 -4.20
C ILE A 185 12.19 -8.43 -3.05
N ALA A 186 12.08 -7.41 -2.21
CA ALA A 186 11.18 -7.42 -1.06
C ALA A 186 9.72 -7.25 -1.45
N CYS A 187 9.43 -6.36 -2.40
CA CYS A 187 8.08 -6.12 -2.89
C CYS A 187 8.05 -5.51 -4.29
N VAL A 188 6.89 -5.65 -4.94
CA VAL A 188 6.58 -4.95 -6.20
C VAL A 188 5.31 -4.14 -6.00
N GLN A 189 5.39 -2.84 -6.32
CA GLN A 189 4.27 -1.92 -6.19
C GLN A 189 3.83 -1.41 -7.57
N ASN A 190 2.75 -1.96 -8.12
CA ASN A 190 2.20 -1.59 -9.43
C ASN A 190 0.74 -1.16 -9.32
N LEU A 191 0.25 -0.41 -10.31
CA LEU A 191 -1.17 -0.10 -10.44
C LEU A 191 -1.94 -1.42 -10.59
N PHE A 192 -2.93 -1.62 -9.70
CA PHE A 192 -3.80 -2.78 -9.78
C PHE A 192 -5.06 -2.58 -8.94
N HIS A 193 -6.21 -2.75 -9.54
CA HIS A 193 -7.51 -2.69 -8.88
C HIS A 193 -8.58 -3.38 -9.72
N LEU A 194 -9.82 -3.47 -9.23
CA LEU A 194 -10.94 -4.15 -9.91
C LEU A 194 -11.12 -3.77 -11.38
N ALA A 195 -10.91 -2.49 -11.72
CA ALA A 195 -11.13 -1.96 -13.09
C ALA A 195 -9.83 -1.81 -13.91
N ASP A 196 -8.68 -2.22 -13.37
CA ASP A 196 -7.39 -2.23 -14.07
C ASP A 196 -6.56 -3.41 -13.55
N ARG A 197 -6.32 -4.37 -14.41
CA ARG A 197 -5.64 -5.65 -14.07
C ARG A 197 -4.43 -5.91 -14.95
N ASP A 198 -3.89 -4.90 -15.62
CA ASP A 198 -2.76 -5.05 -16.54
C ASP A 198 -1.52 -5.62 -15.84
N SER A 199 -1.36 -5.37 -14.54
CA SER A 199 -0.28 -5.95 -13.74
C SER A 199 -0.55 -7.39 -13.23
N ALA A 200 -1.62 -8.08 -13.67
CA ALA A 200 -1.89 -9.46 -13.26
C ALA A 200 -0.73 -10.43 -13.53
N PRO A 201 -0.01 -10.37 -14.68
CA PRO A 201 1.18 -11.22 -14.90
C PRO A 201 2.30 -10.94 -13.89
N VAL A 202 2.47 -9.69 -13.44
CA VAL A 202 3.45 -9.29 -12.42
C VAL A 202 3.04 -9.83 -11.06
N LEU A 203 1.76 -9.73 -10.67
CA LEU A 203 1.23 -10.34 -9.44
C LEU A 203 1.49 -11.86 -9.40
N GLN A 204 1.22 -12.56 -10.50
CA GLN A 204 1.44 -14.01 -10.57
C GLN A 204 2.93 -14.38 -10.42
N GLU A 205 3.82 -13.63 -11.06
CA GLU A 205 5.26 -13.83 -10.91
C GLU A 205 5.73 -13.55 -9.48
N CYS A 206 5.21 -12.48 -8.84
CA CYS A 206 5.47 -12.21 -7.43
C CYS A 206 5.01 -13.38 -6.53
N LEU A 207 3.81 -13.91 -6.76
CA LEU A 207 3.29 -15.06 -6.02
C LEU A 207 4.20 -16.28 -6.17
N ARG A 208 4.62 -16.60 -7.40
CA ARG A 208 5.51 -17.73 -7.69
C ARG A 208 6.87 -17.61 -6.98
N ARG A 209 7.37 -16.38 -6.81
CA ARG A 209 8.67 -16.11 -6.16
C ARG A 209 8.58 -15.83 -4.66
N GLY A 210 7.38 -15.76 -4.08
CA GLY A 210 7.19 -15.37 -2.68
C GLY A 210 7.46 -13.88 -2.40
N ILE A 211 7.37 -13.03 -3.42
CA ILE A 211 7.56 -11.58 -3.34
C ILE A 211 6.22 -10.92 -2.98
N ALA A 212 6.23 -9.93 -2.08
CA ALA A 212 5.03 -9.15 -1.78
C ALA A 212 4.59 -8.33 -3.01
N PHE A 213 3.29 -8.37 -3.33
CA PHE A 213 2.69 -7.51 -4.34
C PHE A 213 1.84 -6.43 -3.66
N VAL A 214 2.15 -5.17 -3.93
CA VAL A 214 1.52 -4.01 -3.29
C VAL A 214 0.75 -3.22 -4.34
N PRO A 215 -0.57 -3.45 -4.51
CA PRO A 215 -1.36 -2.69 -5.47
C PRO A 215 -1.45 -1.23 -5.04
N PHE A 216 -0.90 -0.28 -5.81
CA PHE A 216 -1.18 1.13 -5.57
C PHE A 216 -2.50 1.54 -6.20
N CYS A 217 -3.17 2.54 -5.63
CA CYS A 217 -4.52 2.96 -5.96
C CYS A 217 -5.55 1.79 -5.90
N PRO A 218 -5.58 1.01 -4.81
CA PRO A 218 -6.40 -0.20 -4.72
C PRO A 218 -7.90 0.06 -4.86
N LEU A 219 -8.34 1.28 -4.55
CA LEU A 219 -9.73 1.72 -4.68
C LEU A 219 -10.03 2.39 -6.03
N GLY A 220 -9.09 2.32 -6.98
CA GLY A 220 -9.18 2.97 -8.27
C GLY A 220 -8.74 4.43 -8.26
N LEU A 221 -8.53 4.95 -9.47
CA LEU A 221 -8.23 6.37 -9.70
C LEU A 221 -9.48 7.07 -10.21
N PRO A 222 -9.84 8.24 -9.67
CA PRO A 222 -10.92 9.03 -10.24
C PRO A 222 -10.62 9.39 -11.70
N ARG A 223 -11.59 9.19 -12.58
CA ARG A 223 -11.57 9.67 -13.97
C ARG A 223 -12.65 10.73 -14.11
N GLY A 224 -12.25 12.00 -14.05
CA GLY A 224 -13.19 13.11 -13.92
C GLY A 224 -13.94 13.04 -12.58
N LEU A 225 -15.29 13.01 -12.63
CA LEU A 225 -16.14 12.92 -11.43
C LEU A 225 -16.44 11.48 -10.99
N ALA A 226 -16.07 10.47 -11.76
CA ALA A 226 -16.38 9.07 -11.48
C ALA A 226 -15.13 8.28 -11.06
N ASN A 227 -15.28 7.46 -10.04
CA ASN A 227 -14.30 6.44 -9.69
C ASN A 227 -14.75 5.10 -10.27
N PRO A 228 -14.02 4.51 -11.25
CA PRO A 228 -14.47 3.32 -11.99
C PRO A 228 -14.65 2.07 -11.11
N VAL A 229 -14.05 2.03 -9.94
CA VAL A 229 -14.21 0.95 -8.95
C VAL A 229 -15.39 1.23 -8.04
N LEU A 230 -15.36 2.36 -7.32
CA LEU A 230 -16.34 2.64 -6.26
C LEU A 230 -17.74 2.97 -6.78
N THR A 231 -17.85 3.48 -8.01
CA THR A 231 -19.14 3.76 -8.68
C THR A 231 -19.60 2.64 -9.61
N SER A 232 -18.85 1.54 -9.71
CA SER A 232 -19.26 0.37 -10.51
C SER A 232 -20.60 -0.18 -9.99
N PRO A 233 -21.62 -0.31 -10.85
CA PRO A 233 -22.90 -0.88 -10.44
C PRO A 233 -22.77 -2.28 -9.83
N VAL A 234 -21.80 -3.07 -10.28
CA VAL A 234 -21.54 -4.41 -9.73
C VAL A 234 -21.01 -4.30 -8.30
N VAL A 235 -20.00 -3.45 -8.06
CA VAL A 235 -19.41 -3.24 -6.74
C VAL A 235 -20.46 -2.71 -5.75
N VAL A 236 -21.27 -1.72 -6.19
CA VAL A 236 -22.32 -1.12 -5.34
C VAL A 236 -23.40 -2.15 -4.99
N ARG A 237 -23.92 -2.93 -5.96
CA ARG A 237 -24.90 -3.98 -5.66
C ARG A 237 -24.33 -5.06 -4.74
N THR A 238 -23.08 -5.47 -4.95
CA THR A 238 -22.42 -6.45 -4.08
C THR A 238 -22.30 -5.91 -2.66
N ALA A 239 -21.90 -4.65 -2.50
CA ALA A 239 -21.79 -3.99 -1.20
C ALA A 239 -23.15 -3.96 -0.46
N ILE A 240 -24.22 -3.53 -1.16
CA ILE A 240 -25.59 -3.52 -0.61
C ILE A 240 -26.02 -4.93 -0.16
N ARG A 241 -25.83 -5.94 -1.01
CA ARG A 241 -26.22 -7.32 -0.73
C ARG A 241 -25.50 -7.90 0.50
N LEU A 242 -24.21 -7.57 0.66
CA LEU A 242 -23.39 -8.07 1.76
C LEU A 242 -23.46 -7.19 3.03
N GLY A 243 -24.16 -6.05 2.99
CA GLY A 243 -24.25 -5.11 4.12
C GLY A 243 -22.93 -4.43 4.45
N VAL A 244 -22.08 -4.19 3.45
CA VAL A 244 -20.75 -3.56 3.57
C VAL A 244 -20.63 -2.38 2.62
N THR A 245 -19.48 -1.71 2.61
CA THR A 245 -19.25 -0.56 1.71
C THR A 245 -18.52 -0.96 0.42
N PRO A 246 -18.63 -0.17 -0.66
CA PRO A 246 -17.88 -0.37 -1.89
C PRO A 246 -16.35 -0.45 -1.70
N PRO A 247 -15.70 0.42 -0.88
CA PRO A 247 -14.29 0.27 -0.55
C PRO A 247 -13.96 -1.09 0.07
N GLN A 248 -14.77 -1.56 1.03
CA GLN A 248 -14.55 -2.85 1.68
C GLN A 248 -14.65 -4.02 0.68
N VAL A 249 -15.60 -3.98 -0.26
CA VAL A 249 -15.68 -4.99 -1.35
C VAL A 249 -14.43 -4.99 -2.20
N ALA A 250 -13.95 -3.81 -2.61
CA ALA A 250 -12.78 -3.68 -3.48
C ALA A 250 -11.49 -4.14 -2.78
N LEU A 251 -11.27 -3.75 -1.53
CA LEU A 251 -10.09 -4.15 -0.76
C LEU A 251 -10.09 -5.65 -0.45
N GLN A 252 -11.25 -6.19 -0.04
CA GLN A 252 -11.35 -7.63 0.24
C GLN A 252 -11.16 -8.48 -1.01
N TRP A 253 -11.65 -8.02 -2.17
CA TRP A 253 -11.39 -8.69 -3.44
C TRP A 253 -9.88 -8.81 -3.71
N LEU A 254 -9.11 -7.73 -3.51
CA LEU A 254 -7.65 -7.75 -3.64
C LEU A 254 -6.99 -8.73 -2.67
N LEU A 255 -7.41 -8.75 -1.41
CA LEU A 255 -6.87 -9.67 -0.41
C LEU A 255 -7.16 -11.14 -0.74
N GLN A 256 -8.28 -11.43 -1.41
CA GLN A 256 -8.65 -12.80 -1.79
C GLN A 256 -7.95 -13.30 -3.06
N LEU A 257 -7.38 -12.39 -3.88
CA LEU A 257 -6.67 -12.79 -5.11
C LEU A 257 -5.46 -13.67 -4.85
N ALA A 258 -4.64 -13.30 -3.85
CA ALA A 258 -3.42 -14.02 -3.53
C ALA A 258 -2.93 -13.70 -2.11
N PRO A 259 -2.24 -14.64 -1.43
CA PRO A 259 -1.75 -14.43 -0.07
C PRO A 259 -0.63 -13.39 0.04
N ASN A 260 0.07 -13.10 -1.06
CA ASN A 260 1.18 -12.14 -1.14
C ASN A 260 0.75 -10.70 -1.44
N VAL A 261 -0.55 -10.42 -1.51
CA VAL A 261 -1.06 -9.04 -1.67
C VAL A 261 -0.98 -8.31 -0.34
N LEU A 262 -0.29 -7.16 -0.32
CA LEU A 262 -0.25 -6.21 0.80
C LEU A 262 -0.96 -4.92 0.38
N LEU A 263 -1.95 -4.50 1.14
CA LEU A 263 -2.73 -3.30 0.85
C LEU A 263 -2.17 -2.07 1.54
N ILE A 264 -2.22 -0.94 0.86
CA ILE A 264 -1.83 0.37 1.37
C ILE A 264 -2.89 1.43 1.02
N PRO A 265 -4.19 1.22 1.37
CA PRO A 265 -5.19 2.25 1.11
C PRO A 265 -4.87 3.51 1.91
N GLY A 266 -4.83 4.66 1.24
CA GLY A 266 -4.56 5.96 1.87
C GLY A 266 -5.84 6.74 2.15
N THR A 267 -5.87 7.45 3.27
CA THR A 267 -6.95 8.37 3.64
C THR A 267 -6.46 9.41 4.64
N GLY A 268 -7.07 10.60 4.64
CA GLY A 268 -6.90 11.61 5.71
C GLY A 268 -7.96 11.53 6.81
N SER A 269 -8.89 10.55 6.75
CA SER A 269 -9.99 10.39 7.69
C SER A 269 -9.81 9.13 8.54
N THR A 270 -9.94 9.27 9.86
CA THR A 270 -9.91 8.14 10.79
C THR A 270 -11.08 7.17 10.54
N ASP A 271 -12.27 7.67 10.20
CA ASP A 271 -13.43 6.83 9.92
C ASP A 271 -13.19 5.96 8.67
N HIS A 272 -12.66 6.56 7.58
CA HIS A 272 -12.30 5.80 6.39
C HIS A 272 -11.13 4.83 6.65
N LEU A 273 -10.20 5.15 7.55
CA LEU A 273 -9.15 4.23 7.96
C LEU A 273 -9.73 2.97 8.59
N LEU A 274 -10.63 3.13 9.57
CA LEU A 274 -11.29 2.02 10.26
C LEU A 274 -12.17 1.21 9.29
N GLU A 275 -12.88 1.89 8.38
CA GLU A 275 -13.65 1.26 7.31
C GLU A 275 -12.76 0.39 6.41
N ASN A 276 -11.61 0.91 5.98
CA ASN A 276 -10.65 0.16 5.16
C ASN A 276 -10.08 -1.07 5.88
N LEU A 277 -9.76 -0.95 7.16
CA LEU A 277 -9.27 -2.07 7.97
C LEU A 277 -10.33 -3.15 8.15
N ALA A 278 -11.59 -2.77 8.32
CA ALA A 278 -12.70 -3.70 8.45
C ALA A 278 -12.92 -4.55 7.18
N ALA A 279 -12.33 -4.19 6.04
CA ALA A 279 -12.37 -4.99 4.81
C ALA A 279 -11.86 -6.42 5.03
N GLU A 280 -10.86 -6.64 5.90
CA GLU A 280 -10.31 -7.98 6.19
C GLU A 280 -11.35 -8.96 6.78
N HIS A 281 -12.42 -8.43 7.38
CA HIS A 281 -13.49 -9.21 7.98
C HIS A 281 -14.65 -9.49 7.02
N VAL A 282 -14.65 -8.89 5.84
CA VAL A 282 -15.67 -9.11 4.82
C VAL A 282 -15.47 -10.49 4.19
N THR A 283 -16.56 -11.23 4.00
CA THR A 283 -16.54 -12.48 3.24
C THR A 283 -17.22 -12.24 1.89
N LEU A 284 -16.45 -12.32 0.81
CA LEU A 284 -17.00 -12.34 -0.54
C LEU A 284 -17.35 -13.80 -0.88
N ASP A 285 -18.63 -14.07 -1.10
CA ASP A 285 -19.11 -15.38 -1.53
C ASP A 285 -18.79 -15.64 -3.02
N ASP A 286 -19.00 -16.86 -3.48
CA ASP A 286 -18.74 -17.26 -4.88
C ASP A 286 -19.53 -16.43 -5.88
N GLN A 287 -20.73 -15.97 -5.53
CA GLN A 287 -21.54 -15.09 -6.39
C GLN A 287 -20.84 -13.74 -6.53
N ALA A 288 -20.43 -13.12 -5.43
CA ALA A 288 -19.71 -11.84 -5.46
C ALA A 288 -18.42 -11.95 -6.29
N LEU A 289 -17.65 -13.01 -6.09
CA LEU A 289 -16.40 -13.22 -6.84
C LEU A 289 -16.64 -13.35 -8.36
N ARG A 290 -17.67 -14.10 -8.77
CA ARG A 290 -18.03 -14.22 -10.20
C ARG A 290 -18.48 -12.89 -10.79
N GLU A 291 -19.32 -12.14 -10.08
CA GLU A 291 -19.81 -10.83 -10.53
C GLU A 291 -18.67 -9.80 -10.64
N LEU A 292 -17.79 -9.75 -9.64
CA LEU A 292 -16.64 -8.85 -9.61
C LEU A 292 -15.57 -9.21 -10.65
N ALA A 293 -15.51 -10.48 -11.10
CA ALA A 293 -14.61 -10.89 -12.18
C ALA A 293 -14.90 -10.14 -13.50
N GLY A 294 -16.13 -9.73 -13.74
CA GLY A 294 -16.54 -8.98 -14.94
C GLY A 294 -16.31 -7.45 -14.86
N VAL A 295 -15.82 -6.91 -13.73
CA VAL A 295 -15.53 -5.47 -13.61
C VAL A 295 -14.22 -5.16 -14.32
N GLY A 296 -14.23 -4.21 -15.27
CA GLY A 296 -13.03 -3.80 -16.03
C GLY A 296 -12.63 -4.75 -17.18
N ALA A 297 -13.46 -5.75 -17.48
CA ALA A 297 -13.28 -6.64 -18.63
C ALA A 297 -13.84 -6.00 -19.93
#